data_340876707704d2c54f4413836b659020
#
_entry.id   340876707704d2c54f4413836b659020
#
_cell.length_a   1.000
_cell.length_b   1.000
_cell.length_c   1.000
_cell.angle_alpha   90.00
_cell.angle_beta   90.00
_cell.angle_gamma   90.00
#
_symmetry.space_group_name_H-M   'P 1'
#
loop_
_entity.id
_entity.type
_entity.pdbx_description
1 polymer ?
#
loop_
_entity_poly.entity_id
_entity_poly.type
_entity_poly.pdbx_seq_one_letter_code
_entity_poly.pdbx_strand_id
1 'polypeptide(L)'
;MAIFGKKGKKGEKEMSFLEHLEELRWHIIRSILAILFFMIVAFIFKSFIFNNIILAPKSPSFFTNRLLCQLGERLNTTALCINTKPLSLINIKMSGQLTTHISVAMVAGLILAFPVILWEFWQFFKPALRSNEAKYAKGAVTAASLLFFIGVLFGFYMLAPLSLHFLSSYEISPEVTNQINIRSYIGTLTSICLATGLVFELPIIAFFLTKIGVITPTFMRKYRKHAIVVIFIIAAIITPPDVFSQTLVAIPLLVLYEVSIFISARVMKQKEKERDDFMNDEDKAKTENATS
;
A
#
# COMPACT_ATOMS: atom_id res chain seq x y z
N MET A 1 8.21 62.01 19.44
CA MET A 1 6.91 61.35 19.37
C MET A 1 7.08 60.11 18.56
N ALA A 2 7.33 58.99 19.23
CA ALA A 2 7.66 57.69 18.61
C ALA A 2 6.42 56.79 18.61
N ILE A 3 5.93 56.45 17.42
CA ILE A 3 4.80 55.52 17.26
C ILE A 3 5.38 54.11 17.17
N PHE A 4 5.22 53.35 18.27
CA PHE A 4 5.54 51.94 18.33
C PHE A 4 4.56 51.15 17.44
N GLY A 5 5.04 50.70 16.29
CA GLY A 5 4.32 49.75 15.45
C GLY A 5 4.29 48.34 16.11
N LYS A 6 3.13 47.94 16.59
CA LYS A 6 2.83 46.60 17.11
C LYS A 6 3.06 45.60 15.97
N LYS A 7 4.11 44.74 16.07
CA LYS A 7 4.30 43.58 15.22
C LYS A 7 3.10 42.64 15.41
N GLY A 8 2.16 42.67 14.47
CA GLY A 8 1.07 41.70 14.40
C GLY A 8 1.63 40.30 14.32
N LYS A 9 1.15 39.40 15.16
CA LYS A 9 1.33 37.93 15.03
C LYS A 9 1.01 37.57 13.57
N LYS A 10 1.93 36.85 12.90
CA LYS A 10 1.66 36.20 11.62
C LYS A 10 0.43 35.29 11.82
N GLY A 11 -0.75 35.79 11.46
CA GLY A 11 -1.95 34.97 11.38
C GLY A 11 -1.70 33.82 10.41
N GLU A 12 -2.11 32.64 10.78
CA GLU A 12 -2.26 31.51 9.88
C GLU A 12 -3.08 32.03 8.68
N LYS A 13 -2.46 32.04 7.50
CA LYS A 13 -3.15 32.40 6.27
C LYS A 13 -4.23 31.36 6.04
N GLU A 14 -5.48 31.67 6.33
CA GLU A 14 -6.61 30.88 5.87
C GLU A 14 -6.57 30.92 4.34
N MET A 15 -6.14 29.82 3.73
CA MET A 15 -6.13 29.69 2.28
C MET A 15 -7.57 29.69 1.78
N SER A 16 -7.85 30.45 0.72
CA SER A 16 -9.15 30.40 0.08
C SER A 16 -9.33 29.03 -0.59
N PHE A 17 -10.56 28.58 -0.72
CA PHE A 17 -10.88 27.31 -1.37
C PHE A 17 -10.25 27.20 -2.77
N LEU A 18 -10.19 28.28 -3.52
CA LEU A 18 -9.58 28.33 -4.86
C LEU A 18 -8.05 28.17 -4.81
N GLU A 19 -7.38 28.78 -3.83
CA GLU A 19 -5.92 28.62 -3.63
C GLU A 19 -5.59 27.17 -3.27
N HIS A 20 -6.42 26.51 -2.46
CA HIS A 20 -6.25 25.11 -2.10
C HIS A 20 -6.42 24.17 -3.30
N LEU A 21 -7.36 24.47 -4.22
CA LEU A 21 -7.52 23.72 -5.48
C LEU A 21 -6.33 23.92 -6.43
N GLU A 22 -5.75 25.11 -6.47
CA GLU A 22 -4.56 25.37 -7.28
C GLU A 22 -3.33 24.63 -6.74
N GLU A 23 -3.17 24.57 -5.43
CA GLU A 23 -2.13 23.76 -4.77
C GLU A 23 -2.29 22.27 -5.08
N LEU A 24 -3.52 21.71 -5.01
CA LEU A 24 -3.82 20.34 -5.38
C LEU A 24 -3.39 20.02 -6.81
N ARG A 25 -3.67 20.92 -7.75
CA ARG A 25 -3.28 20.75 -9.16
C ARG A 25 -1.76 20.55 -9.31
N TRP A 26 -0.95 21.33 -8.61
CA TRP A 26 0.51 21.22 -8.67
C TRP A 26 1.02 19.91 -8.05
N HIS A 27 0.43 19.44 -6.95
CA HIS A 27 0.78 18.17 -6.34
C HIS A 27 0.44 16.99 -7.27
N ILE A 28 -0.70 17.04 -7.96
CA ILE A 28 -1.08 16.02 -8.97
C ILE A 28 -0.10 16.03 -10.14
N ILE A 29 0.24 17.20 -10.69
CA ILE A 29 1.19 17.32 -11.80
C ILE A 29 2.55 16.71 -11.44
N ARG A 30 3.09 17.02 -10.26
CA ARG A 30 4.37 16.48 -9.79
C ARG A 30 4.31 14.96 -9.63
N SER A 31 3.21 14.42 -9.09
CA SER A 31 2.99 12.98 -8.96
C SER A 31 2.95 12.28 -10.33
N ILE A 32 2.24 12.85 -11.30
CA ILE A 32 2.18 12.33 -12.68
C ILE A 32 3.56 12.37 -13.33
N LEU A 33 4.31 13.47 -13.19
CA LEU A 33 5.66 13.59 -13.72
C LEU A 33 6.61 12.55 -13.11
N ALA A 34 6.50 12.28 -11.82
CA ALA A 34 7.28 11.21 -11.17
C ALA A 34 6.93 9.83 -11.74
N ILE A 35 5.64 9.52 -11.93
CA ILE A 35 5.19 8.27 -12.55
C ILE A 35 5.76 8.15 -13.98
N LEU A 36 5.66 9.19 -14.78
CA LEU A 36 6.17 9.21 -16.16
C LEU A 36 7.70 9.02 -16.19
N PHE A 37 8.43 9.67 -15.30
CA PHE A 37 9.87 9.51 -15.20
C PHE A 37 10.26 8.05 -14.91
N PHE A 38 9.70 7.45 -13.87
CA PHE A 38 9.99 6.05 -13.53
C PHE A 38 9.45 5.07 -14.56
N MET A 39 8.34 5.37 -15.24
CA MET A 39 7.83 4.59 -16.37
C MET A 39 8.83 4.57 -17.53
N ILE A 40 9.44 5.71 -17.89
CA ILE A 40 10.46 5.79 -18.94
C ILE A 40 11.69 4.98 -18.54
N VAL A 41 12.15 5.11 -17.30
CA VAL A 41 13.25 4.31 -16.76
C VAL A 41 12.94 2.82 -16.87
N ALA A 42 11.77 2.38 -16.40
CA ALA A 42 11.34 0.98 -16.49
C ALA A 42 11.23 0.50 -17.94
N PHE A 43 10.78 1.35 -18.86
CA PHE A 43 10.69 1.03 -20.28
C PHE A 43 12.06 0.77 -20.90
N ILE A 44 13.08 1.55 -20.54
CA ILE A 44 14.46 1.36 -21.03
C ILE A 44 15.05 0.04 -20.50
N PHE A 45 14.81 -0.28 -19.22
CA PHE A 45 15.35 -1.49 -18.57
C PHE A 45 14.53 -2.76 -18.82
N LYS A 46 13.83 -2.85 -19.98
CA LYS A 46 12.92 -3.96 -20.33
C LYS A 46 13.51 -5.36 -20.11
N SER A 47 14.73 -5.62 -20.56
CA SER A 47 15.35 -6.94 -20.45
C SER A 47 15.52 -7.40 -19.01
N PHE A 48 15.95 -6.50 -18.13
CA PHE A 48 16.11 -6.80 -16.72
C PHE A 48 14.74 -7.06 -16.06
N ILE A 49 13.77 -6.18 -16.30
CA ILE A 49 12.45 -6.27 -15.69
C ILE A 49 11.72 -7.53 -16.15
N PHE A 50 11.73 -7.83 -17.45
CA PHE A 50 11.01 -9.00 -17.95
C PHE A 50 11.70 -10.31 -17.57
N ASN A 51 13.01 -10.46 -17.77
CA ASN A 51 13.70 -11.73 -17.57
C ASN A 51 13.91 -12.06 -16.09
N ASN A 52 14.27 -11.07 -15.27
CA ASN A 52 14.66 -11.31 -13.88
C ASN A 52 13.54 -11.08 -12.87
N ILE A 53 12.51 -10.25 -13.22
CA ILE A 53 11.42 -9.95 -12.31
C ILE A 53 10.13 -10.61 -12.81
N ILE A 54 9.58 -10.14 -13.94
CA ILE A 54 8.22 -10.53 -14.36
C ILE A 54 8.12 -12.04 -14.67
N LEU A 55 9.10 -12.63 -15.32
CA LEU A 55 9.06 -14.04 -15.70
C LEU A 55 9.63 -14.98 -14.62
N ALA A 56 10.21 -14.45 -13.54
CA ALA A 56 10.77 -15.27 -12.47
C ALA A 56 9.75 -16.16 -11.74
N PRO A 57 8.52 -15.70 -11.36
CA PRO A 57 7.58 -16.51 -10.61
C PRO A 57 7.08 -17.77 -11.32
N LYS A 58 7.14 -17.80 -12.66
CA LYS A 58 6.76 -18.99 -13.45
C LYS A 58 7.79 -20.13 -13.42
N SER A 59 8.99 -19.85 -12.94
CA SER A 59 10.10 -20.80 -12.95
C SER A 59 10.09 -21.71 -11.70
N PRO A 60 10.38 -23.01 -11.84
CA PRO A 60 10.58 -23.89 -10.68
C PRO A 60 11.69 -23.42 -9.73
N SER A 61 12.68 -22.71 -10.26
CA SER A 61 13.82 -22.18 -9.50
C SER A 61 13.49 -20.93 -8.67
N PHE A 62 12.27 -20.39 -8.78
CA PHE A 62 11.87 -19.22 -8.02
C PHE A 62 11.90 -19.50 -6.51
N PHE A 63 12.32 -18.51 -5.73
CA PHE A 63 12.55 -18.66 -4.28
C PHE A 63 11.40 -19.35 -3.55
N THR A 64 10.17 -18.90 -3.75
CA THR A 64 8.99 -19.45 -3.06
C THR A 64 8.66 -20.85 -3.51
N ASN A 65 8.77 -21.14 -4.82
CA ASN A 65 8.49 -22.48 -5.37
C ASN A 65 9.48 -23.51 -4.78
N ARG A 66 10.77 -23.15 -4.67
CA ARG A 66 11.80 -23.99 -4.04
C ARG A 66 11.55 -24.17 -2.54
N LEU A 67 11.24 -23.08 -1.83
CA LEU A 67 11.01 -23.15 -0.39
C LEU A 67 9.81 -24.03 -0.05
N LEU A 68 8.71 -23.88 -0.78
CA LEU A 68 7.52 -24.71 -0.57
C LEU A 68 7.78 -26.17 -0.90
N CYS A 69 8.53 -26.48 -1.98
CA CYS A 69 8.84 -27.85 -2.32
C CYS A 69 9.77 -28.50 -1.27
N GLN A 70 10.78 -27.80 -0.76
CA GLN A 70 11.62 -28.29 0.34
C GLN A 70 10.84 -28.54 1.63
N LEU A 71 9.86 -27.68 1.94
CA LEU A 71 8.94 -27.92 3.06
C LEU A 71 8.05 -29.15 2.82
N GLY A 72 7.57 -29.32 1.58
CA GLY A 72 6.80 -30.50 1.19
C GLY A 72 7.59 -31.80 1.37
N GLU A 73 8.85 -31.84 0.93
CA GLU A 73 9.74 -32.97 1.12
C GLU A 73 9.94 -33.34 2.60
N ARG A 74 10.11 -32.32 3.47
CA ARG A 74 10.21 -32.53 4.93
C ARG A 74 8.94 -33.06 5.57
N LEU A 75 7.79 -32.69 5.02
CA LEU A 75 6.46 -33.11 5.49
C LEU A 75 5.96 -34.38 4.79
N ASN A 76 6.79 -35.01 3.94
CA ASN A 76 6.44 -36.16 3.12
C ASN A 76 5.17 -35.95 2.26
N THR A 77 4.99 -34.74 1.71
CA THR A 77 3.87 -34.39 0.84
C THR A 77 4.35 -33.70 -0.43
N THR A 78 3.80 -34.09 -1.57
CA THR A 78 4.08 -33.45 -2.86
C THR A 78 3.16 -32.26 -3.15
N ALA A 79 2.13 -32.06 -2.34
CA ALA A 79 1.11 -31.02 -2.54
C ALA A 79 1.69 -29.59 -2.46
N LEU A 80 2.81 -29.41 -1.76
CA LEU A 80 3.48 -28.12 -1.64
C LEU A 80 4.49 -27.84 -2.76
N CYS A 81 4.80 -28.80 -3.62
CA CYS A 81 5.66 -28.60 -4.78
C CYS A 81 4.87 -27.97 -5.93
N ILE A 82 4.81 -26.63 -5.93
CA ILE A 82 4.10 -25.84 -6.95
C ILE A 82 5.01 -25.48 -8.13
N ASN A 83 4.40 -25.20 -9.30
CA ASN A 83 5.10 -24.73 -10.51
C ASN A 83 6.33 -25.62 -10.90
N THR A 84 6.20 -26.94 -10.73
CA THR A 84 7.27 -27.90 -11.04
C THR A 84 7.67 -27.92 -12.52
N LYS A 85 6.76 -27.54 -13.40
CA LYS A 85 7.01 -27.39 -14.83
C LYS A 85 6.96 -25.89 -15.20
N PRO A 86 7.90 -25.39 -16.03
CA PRO A 86 7.88 -23.99 -16.46
C PRO A 86 6.63 -23.72 -17.31
N LEU A 87 5.88 -22.67 -16.98
CA LEU A 87 4.72 -22.25 -17.75
C LEU A 87 5.12 -21.72 -19.11
N SER A 88 4.55 -22.27 -20.17
CA SER A 88 4.69 -21.75 -21.54
C SER A 88 3.74 -20.58 -21.72
N LEU A 89 4.28 -19.42 -22.09
CA LEU A 89 3.49 -18.22 -22.35
C LEU A 89 3.38 -17.99 -23.86
N ILE A 90 2.17 -17.72 -24.33
CA ILE A 90 1.91 -17.44 -25.74
C ILE A 90 1.50 -15.97 -25.92
N ASN A 91 1.79 -15.42 -27.08
CA ASN A 91 1.28 -14.12 -27.52
C ASN A 91 0.43 -14.31 -28.79
N ILE A 92 -0.85 -14.01 -28.69
CA ILE A 92 -1.80 -14.21 -29.79
C ILE A 92 -1.95 -12.93 -30.64
N LYS A 93 -1.83 -11.73 -30.00
CA LYS A 93 -2.04 -10.46 -30.68
C LYS A 93 -0.72 -9.90 -31.23
N MET A 94 -0.71 -9.41 -32.48
CA MET A 94 0.47 -8.81 -33.11
C MET A 94 1.08 -7.69 -32.25
N SER A 95 0.25 -6.77 -31.72
CA SER A 95 0.68 -5.70 -30.79
C SER A 95 0.83 -6.15 -29.35
N GLY A 96 0.58 -7.43 -29.03
CA GLY A 96 0.49 -7.93 -27.66
C GLY A 96 1.74 -7.70 -26.82
N GLN A 97 2.93 -7.93 -27.40
CA GLN A 97 4.20 -7.71 -26.70
C GLN A 97 4.45 -6.23 -26.41
N LEU A 98 4.16 -5.33 -27.35
CA LEU A 98 4.33 -3.89 -27.16
C LEU A 98 3.38 -3.35 -26.09
N THR A 99 2.10 -3.69 -26.19
CA THR A 99 1.09 -3.24 -25.18
C THR A 99 1.39 -3.79 -23.79
N THR A 100 1.88 -5.01 -23.71
CA THR A 100 2.32 -5.63 -22.46
C THR A 100 3.54 -4.92 -21.88
N HIS A 101 4.53 -4.56 -22.70
CA HIS A 101 5.69 -3.80 -22.27
C HIS A 101 5.31 -2.43 -21.70
N ILE A 102 4.43 -1.69 -22.40
CA ILE A 102 3.91 -0.40 -21.91
C ILE A 102 3.18 -0.57 -20.56
N SER A 103 2.34 -1.59 -20.44
CA SER A 103 1.60 -1.87 -19.20
C SER A 103 2.54 -2.18 -18.02
N VAL A 104 3.55 -3.01 -18.24
CA VAL A 104 4.57 -3.33 -17.22
C VAL A 104 5.35 -2.08 -16.82
N ALA A 105 5.80 -1.28 -17.81
CA ALA A 105 6.52 -0.05 -17.53
C ALA A 105 5.67 0.96 -16.73
N MET A 106 4.38 1.06 -17.02
CA MET A 106 3.44 1.92 -16.29
C MET A 106 3.28 1.46 -14.85
N VAL A 107 3.06 0.16 -14.62
CA VAL A 107 2.91 -0.39 -13.26
C VAL A 107 4.20 -0.30 -12.47
N ALA A 108 5.34 -0.61 -13.07
CA ALA A 108 6.66 -0.45 -12.43
C ALA A 108 6.93 1.03 -12.10
N GLY A 109 6.59 1.94 -13.02
CA GLY A 109 6.67 3.38 -12.79
C GLY A 109 5.82 3.84 -11.61
N LEU A 110 4.58 3.36 -11.51
CA LEU A 110 3.69 3.66 -10.39
C LEU A 110 4.25 3.14 -9.05
N ILE A 111 4.74 1.89 -9.02
CA ILE A 111 5.33 1.29 -7.81
C ILE A 111 6.56 2.09 -7.36
N LEU A 112 7.47 2.43 -8.28
CA LEU A 112 8.69 3.18 -7.95
C LEU A 112 8.40 4.64 -7.58
N ALA A 113 7.38 5.27 -8.19
CA ALA A 113 6.97 6.63 -7.88
C ALA A 113 6.17 6.74 -6.57
N PHE A 114 5.72 5.62 -5.98
CA PHE A 114 4.82 5.62 -4.83
C PHE A 114 5.30 6.48 -3.65
N PRO A 115 6.58 6.44 -3.23
CA PRO A 115 7.07 7.32 -2.18
C PRO A 115 6.92 8.82 -2.51
N VAL A 116 7.12 9.19 -3.77
CA VAL A 116 6.96 10.58 -4.22
C VAL A 116 5.48 10.97 -4.21
N ILE A 117 4.60 10.08 -4.68
CA ILE A 117 3.14 10.28 -4.65
C ILE A 117 2.66 10.49 -3.22
N LEU A 118 3.09 9.64 -2.29
CA LEU A 118 2.76 9.78 -0.87
C LEU A 118 3.29 11.09 -0.27
N TRP A 119 4.48 11.51 -0.68
CA TRP A 119 5.07 12.76 -0.22
C TRP A 119 4.26 13.97 -0.70
N GLU A 120 3.87 14.02 -1.99
CA GLU A 120 3.05 15.09 -2.55
C GLU A 120 1.64 15.09 -1.90
N PHE A 121 1.03 13.93 -1.75
CA PHE A 121 -0.23 13.77 -1.04
C PHE A 121 -0.14 14.28 0.41
N TRP A 122 0.95 13.95 1.11
CA TRP A 122 1.18 14.43 2.46
C TRP A 122 1.34 15.95 2.53
N GLN A 123 2.10 16.53 1.61
CA GLN A 123 2.29 17.98 1.57
C GLN A 123 0.96 18.72 1.40
N PHE A 124 0.07 18.19 0.59
CA PHE A 124 -1.28 18.74 0.39
C PHE A 124 -2.12 18.72 1.68
N PHE A 125 -2.01 17.69 2.52
CA PHE A 125 -2.76 17.60 3.78
C PHE A 125 -2.09 18.36 4.94
N LYS A 126 -0.81 18.67 4.83
CA LYS A 126 -0.03 19.33 5.88
C LYS A 126 -0.63 20.66 6.37
N PRO A 127 -1.16 21.57 5.53
CA PRO A 127 -1.78 22.80 5.98
C PRO A 127 -3.02 22.59 6.85
N ALA A 128 -3.75 21.49 6.67
CA ALA A 128 -4.93 21.14 7.46
C ALA A 128 -4.59 20.55 8.85
N LEU A 129 -3.29 20.28 9.12
CA LEU A 129 -2.81 19.72 10.37
C LEU A 129 -2.24 20.82 11.28
N ARG A 130 -2.39 20.67 12.60
CA ARG A 130 -1.78 21.61 13.58
C ARG A 130 -0.26 21.56 13.47
N SER A 131 0.41 22.68 13.76
CA SER A 131 1.87 22.87 13.61
C SER A 131 2.73 21.80 14.31
N ASN A 132 2.29 21.26 15.45
CA ASN A 132 2.97 20.20 16.18
C ASN A 132 2.86 18.82 15.47
N GLU A 133 1.86 18.62 14.62
CA GLU A 133 1.60 17.38 13.90
C GLU A 133 2.43 17.24 12.62
N ALA A 134 2.80 18.37 12.03
CA ALA A 134 3.64 18.43 10.83
C ALA A 134 5.04 17.84 11.03
N LYS A 135 5.55 17.78 12.26
CA LYS A 135 6.87 17.22 12.59
C LYS A 135 6.95 15.69 12.38
N TYR A 136 5.84 14.98 12.55
CA TYR A 136 5.77 13.52 12.38
C TYR A 136 5.52 13.08 10.94
N ALA A 137 5.32 14.03 10.04
CA ALA A 137 5.02 13.82 8.62
C ALA A 137 6.02 12.94 7.89
N LYS A 138 7.31 13.27 8.01
CA LYS A 138 8.40 12.55 7.33
C LYS A 138 8.44 11.08 7.74
N GLY A 139 8.28 10.80 9.03
CA GLY A 139 8.24 9.43 9.55
C GLY A 139 7.04 8.63 9.03
N ALA A 140 5.87 9.25 8.93
CA ALA A 140 4.67 8.60 8.43
C ALA A 140 4.78 8.25 6.94
N VAL A 141 5.30 9.15 6.10
CA VAL A 141 5.50 8.88 4.67
C VAL A 141 6.54 7.78 4.45
N THR A 142 7.64 7.79 5.22
CA THR A 142 8.65 6.73 5.12
C THR A 142 8.07 5.37 5.54
N ALA A 143 7.33 5.32 6.66
CA ALA A 143 6.68 4.10 7.12
C ALA A 143 5.64 3.58 6.10
N ALA A 144 4.83 4.47 5.53
CA ALA A 144 3.90 4.14 4.47
C ALA A 144 4.62 3.56 3.25
N SER A 145 5.63 4.27 2.73
CA SER A 145 6.39 3.77 1.57
C SER A 145 7.02 2.39 1.83
N LEU A 146 7.54 2.14 3.03
CA LEU A 146 8.07 0.83 3.40
C LEU A 146 6.97 -0.24 3.45
N LEU A 147 5.82 0.08 4.05
CA LEU A 147 4.69 -0.84 4.12
C LEU A 147 4.17 -1.21 2.72
N PHE A 148 4.05 -0.22 1.84
CA PHE A 148 3.69 -0.45 0.44
C PHE A 148 4.66 -1.41 -0.26
N PHE A 149 5.97 -1.16 -0.18
CA PHE A 149 6.95 -2.05 -0.79
C PHE A 149 6.94 -3.46 -0.17
N ILE A 150 6.76 -3.59 1.15
CA ILE A 150 6.58 -4.89 1.80
C ILE A 150 5.35 -5.58 1.24
N GLY A 151 4.23 -4.86 1.06
CA GLY A 151 3.01 -5.40 0.44
C GLY A 151 3.23 -5.85 -1.00
N VAL A 152 3.91 -5.05 -1.83
CA VAL A 152 4.27 -5.42 -3.21
C VAL A 152 5.16 -6.66 -3.22
N LEU A 153 6.18 -6.73 -2.37
CA LEU A 153 7.07 -7.90 -2.27
C LEU A 153 6.31 -9.14 -1.76
N PHE A 154 5.42 -8.99 -0.79
CA PHE A 154 4.55 -10.08 -0.34
C PHE A 154 3.66 -10.61 -1.47
N GLY A 155 3.03 -9.70 -2.23
CA GLY A 155 2.26 -10.05 -3.42
C GLY A 155 3.09 -10.78 -4.47
N PHE A 156 4.29 -10.29 -4.74
CA PHE A 156 5.20 -10.84 -5.76
C PHE A 156 5.79 -12.19 -5.35
N TYR A 157 6.32 -12.31 -4.14
CA TYR A 157 7.02 -13.54 -3.71
C TYR A 157 6.06 -14.62 -3.22
N MET A 158 4.94 -14.27 -2.60
CA MET A 158 4.07 -15.24 -1.97
C MET A 158 2.79 -15.49 -2.76
N LEU A 159 2.03 -14.44 -3.08
CA LEU A 159 0.72 -14.61 -3.69
C LEU A 159 0.78 -14.93 -5.18
N ALA A 160 1.65 -14.26 -5.92
CA ALA A 160 1.73 -14.46 -7.36
C ALA A 160 2.08 -15.91 -7.76
N PRO A 161 3.11 -16.58 -7.19
CA PRO A 161 3.40 -17.98 -7.54
C PRO A 161 2.25 -18.93 -7.23
N LEU A 162 1.56 -18.75 -6.10
CA LEU A 162 0.43 -19.56 -5.69
C LEU A 162 -0.77 -19.37 -6.63
N SER A 163 -1.11 -18.11 -6.92
CA SER A 163 -2.21 -17.78 -7.83
C SER A 163 -1.94 -18.27 -9.25
N LEU A 164 -0.71 -18.15 -9.72
CA LEU A 164 -0.30 -18.65 -11.04
C LEU A 164 -0.38 -20.18 -11.09
N HIS A 165 0.06 -20.85 -10.03
CA HIS A 165 -0.05 -22.31 -9.94
C HIS A 165 -1.51 -22.75 -9.99
N PHE A 166 -2.38 -22.16 -9.15
CA PHE A 166 -3.79 -22.49 -9.12
C PHE A 166 -4.46 -22.30 -10.49
N LEU A 167 -4.29 -21.11 -11.09
CA LEU A 167 -4.90 -20.79 -12.38
C LEU A 167 -4.38 -21.66 -13.54
N SER A 168 -3.11 -22.05 -13.49
CA SER A 168 -2.50 -22.86 -14.54
C SER A 168 -2.80 -24.35 -14.41
N SER A 169 -3.05 -24.82 -13.18
CA SER A 169 -3.36 -26.23 -12.90
C SER A 169 -4.85 -26.55 -12.88
N TYR A 170 -5.71 -25.52 -12.89
CA TYR A 170 -7.16 -25.73 -12.92
C TYR A 170 -7.61 -26.15 -14.32
N GLU A 171 -8.09 -27.38 -14.44
CA GLU A 171 -8.58 -27.97 -15.68
C GLU A 171 -10.05 -28.40 -15.51
N ILE A 172 -10.90 -27.98 -16.45
CA ILE A 172 -12.32 -28.37 -16.47
C ILE A 172 -12.47 -29.77 -17.07
N SER A 173 -11.64 -30.11 -18.06
CA SER A 173 -11.64 -31.37 -18.79
C SER A 173 -10.24 -31.67 -19.33
N PRO A 174 -9.80 -32.94 -19.37
CA PRO A 174 -8.54 -33.34 -20.00
C PRO A 174 -8.44 -32.99 -21.50
N GLU A 175 -9.57 -32.74 -22.13
CA GLU A 175 -9.63 -32.38 -23.56
C GLU A 175 -9.27 -30.90 -23.78
N VAL A 176 -9.28 -30.06 -22.73
CA VAL A 176 -9.01 -28.62 -22.82
C VAL A 176 -7.62 -28.32 -22.26
N THR A 177 -6.67 -28.08 -23.15
CA THR A 177 -5.31 -27.68 -22.73
C THR A 177 -5.22 -26.18 -22.43
N ASN A 178 -4.68 -25.85 -21.26
CA ASN A 178 -4.48 -24.46 -20.83
C ASN A 178 -3.35 -23.79 -21.62
N GLN A 179 -3.67 -22.80 -22.47
CA GLN A 179 -2.71 -21.94 -23.14
C GLN A 179 -2.71 -20.54 -22.49
N ILE A 180 -1.66 -20.21 -21.77
CA ILE A 180 -1.62 -18.97 -20.99
C ILE A 180 -1.09 -17.83 -21.84
N ASN A 181 -1.94 -16.80 -22.05
CA ASN A 181 -1.54 -15.59 -22.75
C ASN A 181 -0.64 -14.72 -21.84
N ILE A 182 0.47 -14.19 -22.39
CA ILE A 182 1.40 -13.32 -21.68
C ILE A 182 0.70 -12.10 -21.04
N ARG A 183 -0.29 -11.52 -21.69
CA ARG A 183 -1.05 -10.38 -21.14
C ARG A 183 -1.88 -10.76 -19.92
N SER A 184 -2.50 -11.95 -19.92
CA SER A 184 -3.25 -12.46 -18.77
C SER A 184 -2.32 -12.74 -17.59
N TYR A 185 -1.19 -13.41 -17.85
CA TYR A 185 -0.15 -13.65 -16.84
C TYR A 185 0.32 -12.36 -16.17
N ILE A 186 0.73 -11.37 -16.96
CA ILE A 186 1.23 -10.09 -16.45
C ILE A 186 0.12 -9.29 -15.75
N GLY A 187 -1.10 -9.29 -16.30
CA GLY A 187 -2.25 -8.65 -15.67
C GLY A 187 -2.50 -9.20 -14.26
N THR A 188 -2.52 -10.52 -14.12
CA THR A 188 -2.67 -11.17 -12.80
C THR A 188 -1.53 -10.81 -11.85
N LEU A 189 -0.28 -10.94 -12.30
CA LEU A 189 0.90 -10.61 -11.50
C LEU A 189 0.88 -9.16 -10.99
N THR A 190 0.68 -8.22 -11.90
CA THR A 190 0.70 -6.77 -11.58
C THR A 190 -0.48 -6.37 -10.71
N SER A 191 -1.67 -6.93 -10.94
CA SER A 191 -2.85 -6.66 -10.12
C SER A 191 -2.66 -7.15 -8.68
N ILE A 192 -2.13 -8.35 -8.49
CA ILE A 192 -1.84 -8.90 -7.16
C ILE A 192 -0.82 -7.99 -6.45
N CYS A 193 0.30 -7.63 -7.09
CA CYS A 193 1.34 -6.80 -6.49
C CYS A 193 0.81 -5.42 -6.09
N LEU A 194 0.07 -4.74 -6.96
CA LEU A 194 -0.48 -3.41 -6.67
C LEU A 194 -1.55 -3.48 -5.59
N ALA A 195 -2.47 -4.42 -5.68
CA ALA A 195 -3.55 -4.54 -4.71
C ALA A 195 -3.03 -4.84 -3.30
N THR A 196 -2.08 -5.77 -3.17
CA THR A 196 -1.45 -6.06 -1.88
C THR A 196 -0.63 -4.88 -1.35
N GLY A 197 0.12 -4.18 -2.21
CA GLY A 197 0.82 -2.95 -1.83
C GLY A 197 -0.13 -1.92 -1.21
N LEU A 198 -1.26 -1.64 -1.88
CA LEU A 198 -2.27 -0.70 -1.39
C LEU A 198 -2.96 -1.16 -0.10
N VAL A 199 -3.24 -2.44 0.04
CA VAL A 199 -3.90 -2.95 1.26
C VAL A 199 -2.95 -2.95 2.45
N PHE A 200 -1.66 -3.05 2.24
CA PHE A 200 -0.66 -2.89 3.31
C PHE A 200 -0.59 -1.46 3.86
N GLU A 201 -1.21 -0.47 3.20
CA GLU A 201 -1.37 0.89 3.73
C GLU A 201 -2.47 1.01 4.82
N LEU A 202 -3.26 -0.03 5.08
CA LEU A 202 -4.32 0.01 6.10
C LEU A 202 -3.87 0.56 7.46
N PRO A 203 -2.70 0.20 8.02
CA PRO A 203 -2.23 0.74 9.30
C PRO A 203 -1.99 2.25 9.26
N ILE A 204 -1.49 2.77 8.15
CA ILE A 204 -1.23 4.21 7.97
C ILE A 204 -2.54 4.97 7.75
N ILE A 205 -3.46 4.41 6.98
CA ILE A 205 -4.81 4.97 6.82
C ILE A 205 -5.51 5.05 8.18
N ALA A 206 -5.45 3.99 8.99
CA ALA A 206 -6.02 3.98 10.34
C ALA A 206 -5.35 5.02 11.25
N PHE A 207 -4.03 5.20 11.17
CA PHE A 207 -3.29 6.25 11.87
C PHE A 207 -3.85 7.64 11.55
N PHE A 208 -4.02 7.97 10.26
CA PHE A 208 -4.55 9.26 9.84
C PHE A 208 -5.99 9.48 10.29
N LEU A 209 -6.86 8.50 10.04
CA LEU A 209 -8.28 8.60 10.40
C LEU A 209 -8.47 8.75 11.92
N THR A 210 -7.61 8.11 12.72
CA THR A 210 -7.60 8.31 14.18
C THR A 210 -7.07 9.71 14.54
N LYS A 211 -6.05 10.18 13.85
CA LYS A 211 -5.45 11.47 14.13
C LYS A 211 -6.41 12.63 13.86
N ILE A 212 -7.21 12.57 12.79
CA ILE A 212 -8.27 13.53 12.52
C ILE A 212 -9.55 13.28 13.36
N GLY A 213 -9.64 12.16 14.09
CA GLY A 213 -10.76 11.87 14.98
C GLY A 213 -11.97 11.17 14.33
N VAL A 214 -11.85 10.72 13.07
CA VAL A 214 -12.91 10.00 12.35
C VAL A 214 -13.09 8.58 12.89
N ILE A 215 -11.99 7.90 13.24
CA ILE A 215 -12.01 6.54 13.76
C ILE A 215 -11.38 6.51 15.16
N THR A 216 -11.94 5.69 16.04
CA THR A 216 -11.40 5.43 17.39
C THR A 216 -11.01 3.97 17.55
N PRO A 217 -10.04 3.64 18.45
CA PRO A 217 -9.68 2.25 18.73
C PRO A 217 -10.86 1.43 19.24
N THR A 218 -11.77 2.06 19.99
CA THR A 218 -12.99 1.44 20.51
C THR A 218 -13.94 1.04 19.38
N PHE A 219 -14.10 1.93 18.39
CA PHE A 219 -14.89 1.66 17.19
C PHE A 219 -14.30 0.47 16.40
N MET A 220 -12.99 0.48 16.13
CA MET A 220 -12.32 -0.61 15.42
C MET A 220 -12.48 -1.95 16.15
N ARG A 221 -12.30 -1.98 17.48
CA ARG A 221 -12.51 -3.20 18.29
C ARG A 221 -13.94 -3.70 18.24
N LYS A 222 -14.93 -2.81 18.30
CA LYS A 222 -16.36 -3.17 18.23
C LYS A 222 -16.73 -3.81 16.90
N TYR A 223 -16.13 -3.32 15.79
CA TYR A 223 -16.43 -3.78 14.42
C TYR A 223 -15.48 -4.83 13.87
N ARG A 224 -14.66 -5.49 14.72
CA ARG A 224 -13.74 -6.56 14.30
C ARG A 224 -14.39 -7.64 13.44
N LYS A 225 -15.58 -8.11 13.83
CA LYS A 225 -16.30 -9.16 13.09
C LYS A 225 -16.62 -8.73 11.66
N HIS A 226 -17.02 -7.49 11.47
CA HIS A 226 -17.31 -6.93 10.15
C HIS A 226 -16.02 -6.71 9.34
N ALA A 227 -14.93 -6.25 10.00
CA ALA A 227 -13.63 -6.11 9.37
C ALA A 227 -13.09 -7.45 8.84
N ILE A 228 -13.26 -8.55 9.57
CA ILE A 228 -12.90 -9.89 9.10
C ILE A 228 -13.62 -10.22 7.79
N VAL A 229 -14.94 -10.00 7.73
CA VAL A 229 -15.72 -10.25 6.50
C VAL A 229 -15.23 -9.38 5.33
N VAL A 230 -14.99 -8.09 5.58
CA VAL A 230 -14.46 -7.16 4.57
C VAL A 230 -13.07 -7.60 4.09
N ILE A 231 -12.20 -8.05 4.99
CA ILE A 231 -10.87 -8.56 4.66
C ILE A 231 -10.98 -9.80 3.75
N PHE A 232 -11.88 -10.73 4.04
CA PHE A 232 -12.11 -11.89 3.17
C PHE A 232 -12.66 -11.48 1.79
N ILE A 233 -13.51 -10.46 1.71
CA ILE A 233 -13.98 -9.91 0.43
C ILE A 233 -12.83 -9.29 -0.34
N ILE A 234 -11.99 -8.48 0.31
CA ILE A 234 -10.79 -7.89 -0.31
C ILE A 234 -9.84 -8.99 -0.79
N ALA A 235 -9.57 -10.00 0.03
CA ALA A 235 -8.75 -11.14 -0.35
C ALA A 235 -9.30 -11.86 -1.58
N ALA A 236 -10.62 -12.08 -1.67
CA ALA A 236 -11.27 -12.69 -2.82
C ALA A 236 -11.21 -11.85 -4.12
N ILE A 237 -11.11 -10.53 -4.00
CA ILE A 237 -10.93 -9.63 -5.15
C ILE A 237 -9.47 -9.69 -5.66
N ILE A 238 -8.51 -9.81 -4.74
CA ILE A 238 -7.07 -9.82 -5.06
C ILE A 238 -6.63 -11.16 -5.65
N THR A 239 -7.16 -12.25 -5.11
CA THR A 239 -6.74 -13.63 -5.50
C THR A 239 -7.79 -14.29 -6.38
N PRO A 240 -7.38 -15.31 -7.18
CA PRO A 240 -8.33 -16.21 -7.80
C PRO A 240 -9.29 -16.82 -6.75
N PRO A 241 -10.49 -17.23 -7.15
CA PRO A 241 -11.51 -17.78 -6.24
C PRO A 241 -11.14 -19.19 -5.74
N ASP A 242 -10.06 -19.30 -4.96
CA ASP A 242 -9.68 -20.52 -4.25
C ASP A 242 -9.53 -20.27 -2.75
N VAL A 243 -10.01 -21.21 -1.94
CA VAL A 243 -10.04 -21.07 -0.47
C VAL A 243 -8.64 -20.97 0.13
N PHE A 244 -7.66 -21.68 -0.47
CA PHE A 244 -6.30 -21.72 0.05
C PHE A 244 -5.58 -20.36 -0.14
N SER A 245 -5.51 -19.85 -1.37
CA SER A 245 -4.88 -18.55 -1.66
C SER A 245 -5.62 -17.41 -0.96
N GLN A 246 -6.95 -17.45 -0.92
CA GLN A 246 -7.76 -16.46 -0.22
C GLN A 246 -7.45 -16.41 1.29
N THR A 247 -7.37 -17.60 1.95
CA THR A 247 -7.04 -17.67 3.38
C THR A 247 -5.62 -17.18 3.65
N LEU A 248 -4.68 -17.51 2.79
CA LEU A 248 -3.29 -17.13 2.90
C LEU A 248 -3.09 -15.60 2.77
N VAL A 249 -3.93 -14.94 1.97
CA VAL A 249 -3.98 -13.46 1.89
C VAL A 249 -4.67 -12.87 3.11
N ALA A 250 -5.77 -13.47 3.56
CA ALA A 250 -6.57 -12.94 4.66
C ALA A 250 -5.77 -12.89 5.98
N ILE A 251 -4.90 -13.87 6.26
CA ILE A 251 -4.12 -13.92 7.50
C ILE A 251 -3.24 -12.67 7.70
N PRO A 252 -2.34 -12.28 6.78
CA PRO A 252 -1.56 -11.05 6.91
C PRO A 252 -2.43 -9.80 7.02
N LEU A 253 -3.55 -9.73 6.30
CA LEU A 253 -4.47 -8.60 6.38
C LEU A 253 -5.14 -8.49 7.75
N LEU A 254 -5.48 -9.60 8.38
CA LEU A 254 -5.99 -9.63 9.75
C LEU A 254 -4.93 -9.13 10.74
N VAL A 255 -3.68 -9.56 10.57
CA VAL A 255 -2.56 -9.07 11.38
C VAL A 255 -2.39 -7.56 11.20
N LEU A 256 -2.41 -7.06 9.97
CA LEU A 256 -2.33 -5.61 9.69
C LEU A 256 -3.50 -4.85 10.32
N TYR A 257 -4.71 -5.40 10.33
CA TYR A 257 -5.85 -4.80 10.99
C TYR A 257 -5.64 -4.70 12.51
N GLU A 258 -5.14 -5.73 13.17
CA GLU A 258 -4.80 -5.69 14.61
C GLU A 258 -3.67 -4.68 14.90
N VAL A 259 -2.65 -4.63 14.05
CA VAL A 259 -1.60 -3.60 14.12
C VAL A 259 -2.21 -2.19 13.99
N SER A 260 -3.20 -2.02 13.10
CA SER A 260 -3.91 -0.75 12.93
C SER A 260 -4.66 -0.33 14.19
N ILE A 261 -5.31 -1.27 14.89
CA ILE A 261 -5.96 -1.00 16.18
C ILE A 261 -4.94 -0.56 17.23
N PHE A 262 -3.78 -1.21 17.28
CA PHE A 262 -2.72 -0.86 18.23
C PHE A 262 -2.13 0.53 17.95
N ILE A 263 -1.90 0.87 16.68
CA ILE A 263 -1.44 2.21 16.27
C ILE A 263 -2.49 3.26 16.64
N SER A 264 -3.76 3.02 16.32
CA SER A 264 -4.89 3.89 16.66
C SER A 264 -4.96 4.14 18.18
N ALA A 265 -4.77 3.10 19.01
CA ALA A 265 -4.79 3.23 20.46
C ALA A 265 -3.63 4.10 20.99
N ARG A 266 -2.42 3.98 20.41
CA ARG A 266 -1.28 4.83 20.75
C ARG A 266 -1.53 6.30 20.39
N VAL A 267 -2.08 6.54 19.20
CA VAL A 267 -2.41 7.91 18.75
C VAL A 267 -3.44 8.55 19.65
N MET A 268 -4.48 7.82 20.04
CA MET A 268 -5.53 8.34 20.92
C MET A 268 -4.98 8.70 22.30
N LYS A 269 -4.16 7.81 22.89
CA LYS A 269 -3.51 8.07 24.18
C LYS A 269 -2.57 9.29 24.15
N GLN A 270 -1.88 9.49 23.02
CA GLN A 270 -1.03 10.68 22.86
C GLN A 270 -1.88 11.96 22.79
N LYS A 271 -2.99 11.93 22.06
CA LYS A 271 -3.92 13.06 21.99
C LYS A 271 -4.55 13.42 23.32
N GLU A 272 -4.93 12.40 24.11
CA GLU A 272 -5.45 12.61 25.46
C GLU A 272 -4.40 13.29 26.35
N LYS A 273 -3.16 12.81 26.33
CA LYS A 273 -2.07 13.42 27.09
C LYS A 273 -1.79 14.87 26.67
N GLU A 274 -1.71 15.15 25.38
CA GLU A 274 -1.51 16.54 24.87
C GLU A 274 -2.65 17.47 25.28
N ARG A 275 -3.88 16.97 25.35
CA ARG A 275 -5.03 17.73 25.83
C ARG A 275 -4.97 18.01 27.33
N ASP A 276 -4.61 17.01 28.13
CA ASP A 276 -4.51 17.14 29.60
C ASP A 276 -3.36 18.08 29.98
N ASP A 277 -2.22 18.01 29.29
CA ASP A 277 -1.09 18.94 29.46
C ASP A 277 -1.53 20.38 29.13
N PHE A 278 -2.27 20.60 28.05
CA PHE A 278 -2.78 21.92 27.68
C PHE A 278 -3.75 22.50 28.72
N MET A 279 -4.68 21.68 29.24
CA MET A 279 -5.64 22.11 30.28
C MET A 279 -4.92 22.47 31.58
N ASN A 280 -3.90 21.69 31.98
CA ASN A 280 -3.10 21.98 33.17
C ASN A 280 -2.30 23.29 33.05
N ASP A 281 -1.78 23.60 31.86
CA ASP A 281 -1.06 24.85 31.61
C ASP A 281 -2.00 26.06 31.61
N GLU A 282 -3.22 25.92 31.10
CA GLU A 282 -4.24 26.96 31.12
C GLU A 282 -4.73 27.26 32.56
N ASP A 283 -4.89 26.23 33.39
CA ASP A 283 -5.27 26.39 34.80
C ASP A 283 -4.17 27.03 35.64
N LYS A 284 -2.89 26.73 35.38
CA LYS A 284 -1.73 27.41 35.99
C LYS A 284 -1.68 28.89 35.62
N ALA A 285 -1.87 29.19 34.35
CA ALA A 285 -1.87 30.58 33.88
C ALA A 285 -3.04 31.41 34.48
N LYS A 286 -4.22 30.80 34.70
CA LYS A 286 -5.36 31.44 35.39
C LYS A 286 -5.08 31.68 36.87
N THR A 287 -4.42 30.76 37.55
CA THR A 287 -4.05 30.92 38.98
C THR A 287 -2.95 31.98 39.18
N GLU A 288 -1.97 32.09 38.29
CA GLU A 288 -0.96 33.13 38.35
C GLU A 288 -1.54 34.54 38.13
N ASN A 289 -2.48 34.68 37.19
CA ASN A 289 -3.18 35.95 36.94
C ASN A 289 -4.17 36.36 38.03
N ALA A 290 -4.63 35.42 38.86
CA ALA A 290 -5.55 35.67 39.98
C ALA A 290 -4.82 36.07 41.27
N THR A 291 -3.49 35.82 41.36
CA THR A 291 -2.65 36.13 42.53
C THR A 291 -1.76 37.38 42.34
N SER A 292 -1.79 37.99 41.18
CA SER A 292 -1.13 39.27 40.84
C SER A 292 -2.15 40.41 40.84
#